data_92d33ebd3c3a10c0860bbc5b73815786
#
_entry.id   92d33ebd3c3a10c0860bbc5b73815786
#
_cell.length_a   1.000
_cell.length_b   1.000
_cell.length_c   1.000
_cell.angle_alpha   90.00
_cell.angle_beta   90.00
_cell.angle_gamma   90.00
#
_symmetry.space_group_name_H-M   'P 1'
#
loop_
_entity.id
_entity.type
_entity.pdbx_description
1 polymer ?
#
loop_
_entity_poly.entity_id
_entity_poly.type
_entity_poly.pdbx_seq_one_letter_code
_entity_poly.pdbx_strand_id
1 'polypeptide(L)'
;MACVVIAEFEVQEGKMDSVMKLMQSENGLKVTRNYKGCNQVDLAVDTDNSNKMVLTEFWDSKEEHQTYFQWRQEGDPSGLLGELGPHMAGDPKFTWAEIKKTY
;
A
#
# COMPACT_ATOMS: atom_id res chain seq x y z
N MET A 1 13.33 14.63 0.22
CA MET A 1 14.18 13.48 -0.17
C MET A 1 13.29 12.37 -0.66
N ALA A 2 13.58 11.82 -1.81
CA ALA A 2 12.79 10.72 -2.35
C ALA A 2 12.83 9.52 -1.42
N CYS A 3 11.69 8.87 -1.27
CA CYS A 3 11.47 7.82 -0.30
C CYS A 3 10.81 6.61 -0.98
N VAL A 4 11.30 5.42 -0.70
CA VAL A 4 10.58 4.21 -1.02
C VAL A 4 9.86 3.72 0.23
N VAL A 5 8.59 3.36 0.05
CA VAL A 5 7.77 2.78 1.11
C VAL A 5 7.50 1.33 0.74
N ILE A 6 7.86 0.44 1.62
CA ILE A 6 7.59 -0.99 1.45
C ILE A 6 6.54 -1.36 2.48
N ALA A 7 5.38 -1.78 2.00
CA ALA A 7 4.27 -2.19 2.85
C ALA A 7 4.03 -3.68 2.66
N GLU A 8 4.15 -4.46 3.73
CA GLU A 8 3.98 -5.90 3.72
C GLU A 8 2.70 -6.26 4.45
N PHE A 9 1.85 -7.05 3.79
CA PHE A 9 0.54 -7.44 4.30
C PHE A 9 0.43 -8.96 4.34
N GLU A 10 0.08 -9.49 5.51
CA GLU A 10 -0.33 -10.88 5.64
C GLU A 10 -1.84 -10.98 5.41
N VAL A 11 -2.23 -11.72 4.38
CA VAL A 11 -3.62 -11.91 4.00
C VAL A 11 -4.09 -13.27 4.48
N GLN A 12 -5.34 -13.34 4.96
CA GLN A 12 -5.91 -14.61 5.39
C GLN A 12 -5.98 -15.59 4.22
N GLU A 13 -5.85 -16.88 4.54
CA GLU A 13 -5.94 -17.96 3.57
C GLU A 13 -7.22 -17.84 2.73
N GLY A 14 -7.09 -17.92 1.42
CA GLY A 14 -8.21 -17.84 0.50
C GLY A 14 -8.78 -16.43 0.25
N LYS A 15 -8.17 -15.38 0.82
CA LYS A 15 -8.68 -14.01 0.70
C LYS A 15 -7.90 -13.13 -0.26
N MET A 16 -6.81 -13.63 -0.86
CA MET A 16 -5.96 -12.81 -1.74
C MET A 16 -6.74 -12.26 -2.95
N ASP A 17 -7.62 -13.04 -3.55
CA ASP A 17 -8.40 -12.57 -4.70
C ASP A 17 -9.30 -11.39 -4.33
N SER A 18 -9.91 -11.42 -3.16
CA SER A 18 -10.74 -10.32 -2.66
C SER A 18 -9.90 -9.07 -2.41
N VAL A 19 -8.70 -9.24 -1.83
CA VAL A 19 -7.78 -8.14 -1.59
C VAL A 19 -7.30 -7.53 -2.90
N MET A 20 -6.93 -8.36 -3.88
CA MET A 20 -6.52 -7.89 -5.21
C MET A 20 -7.62 -7.07 -5.89
N LYS A 21 -8.87 -7.51 -5.79
CA LYS A 21 -10.01 -6.76 -6.33
C LYS A 21 -10.12 -5.37 -5.70
N LEU A 22 -10.00 -5.27 -4.38
CA LEU A 22 -10.04 -3.99 -3.67
C LEU A 22 -8.89 -3.08 -4.10
N MET A 23 -7.67 -3.63 -4.16
CA MET A 23 -6.48 -2.86 -4.54
C MET A 23 -6.55 -2.35 -5.98
N GLN A 24 -7.14 -3.12 -6.88
CA GLN A 24 -7.26 -2.77 -8.30
C GLN A 24 -8.54 -2.01 -8.65
N SER A 25 -9.41 -1.78 -7.67
CA SER A 25 -10.65 -1.02 -7.86
C SER A 25 -10.37 0.48 -8.03
N GLU A 26 -11.40 1.23 -8.39
CA GLU A 26 -11.30 2.68 -8.56
C GLU A 26 -10.87 3.40 -7.26
N ASN A 27 -11.20 2.83 -6.11
CA ASN A 27 -10.85 3.40 -4.80
C ASN A 27 -9.51 2.86 -4.26
N GLY A 28 -8.87 1.95 -4.99
CA GLY A 28 -7.64 1.28 -4.58
C GLY A 28 -6.38 2.07 -4.93
N LEU A 29 -5.42 1.37 -5.52
CA LEU A 29 -4.08 1.94 -5.76
C LEU A 29 -4.04 3.04 -6.80
N LYS A 30 -5.06 3.18 -7.65
CA LYS A 30 -5.18 4.33 -8.54
C LYS A 30 -5.24 5.64 -7.75
N VAL A 31 -5.97 5.64 -6.64
CA VAL A 31 -6.08 6.80 -5.75
C VAL A 31 -4.73 7.07 -5.09
N THR A 32 -4.06 6.03 -4.62
CA THR A 32 -2.72 6.15 -4.03
C THR A 32 -1.76 6.78 -5.04
N ARG A 33 -1.73 6.26 -6.27
CA ARG A 33 -0.83 6.75 -7.32
C ARG A 33 -1.06 8.22 -7.67
N ASN A 34 -2.30 8.67 -7.61
CA ASN A 34 -2.67 10.04 -7.95
C ASN A 34 -2.60 11.00 -6.76
N TYR A 35 -2.25 10.50 -5.59
CA TYR A 35 -2.11 11.37 -4.42
C TYR A 35 -0.82 12.20 -4.53
N LYS A 36 -0.87 13.40 -3.99
CA LYS A 36 0.26 14.34 -4.06
C LYS A 36 1.53 13.70 -3.49
N GLY A 37 2.58 13.71 -4.30
CA GLY A 37 3.89 13.21 -3.92
C GLY A 37 4.15 11.76 -4.30
N CYS A 38 3.13 11.02 -4.76
CA CYS A 38 3.31 9.64 -5.17
C CYS A 38 3.75 9.57 -6.64
N ASN A 39 4.84 8.85 -6.92
CA ASN A 39 5.42 8.74 -8.26
C ASN A 39 5.22 7.36 -8.90
N GLN A 40 5.10 6.31 -8.08
CA GLN A 40 4.97 4.95 -8.58
C GLN A 40 4.44 4.05 -7.46
N VAL A 41 3.60 3.10 -7.82
CA VAL A 41 3.10 2.07 -6.91
C VAL A 41 3.18 0.72 -7.62
N ASP A 42 3.89 -0.22 -7.04
CA ASP A 42 3.97 -1.60 -7.52
C ASP A 42 3.25 -2.52 -6.55
N LEU A 43 2.34 -3.31 -7.09
CA LEU A 43 1.57 -4.31 -6.35
C LEU A 43 2.13 -5.68 -6.68
N ALA A 44 2.58 -6.40 -5.67
CA ALA A 44 3.21 -7.70 -5.85
C ALA A 44 2.73 -8.69 -4.79
N VAL A 45 2.85 -9.96 -5.12
CA VAL A 45 2.64 -11.07 -4.19
C VAL A 45 3.96 -11.82 -4.09
N ASP A 46 4.33 -12.20 -2.88
CA ASP A 46 5.57 -12.95 -2.63
C ASP A 46 5.58 -14.23 -3.46
N THR A 47 6.70 -14.52 -4.13
CA THR A 47 6.79 -15.69 -5.01
C THR A 47 6.69 -17.02 -4.27
N ASP A 48 7.02 -17.03 -2.98
CA ASP A 48 7.06 -18.23 -2.15
C ASP A 48 5.96 -18.27 -1.10
N ASN A 49 5.17 -17.20 -0.99
CA ASN A 49 4.06 -17.13 -0.02
C ASN A 49 2.88 -16.39 -0.66
N SER A 50 1.90 -17.16 -1.13
CA SER A 50 0.72 -16.62 -1.83
C SER A 50 -0.21 -15.79 -0.93
N ASN A 51 0.02 -15.78 0.38
CA ASN A 51 -0.74 -15.00 1.33
C ASN A 51 -0.03 -13.71 1.74
N LYS A 52 1.11 -13.41 1.14
CA LYS A 52 1.86 -12.18 1.43
C LYS A 52 1.83 -11.23 0.24
N MET A 53 1.22 -10.07 0.46
CA MET A 53 1.17 -8.98 -0.51
C MET A 53 2.21 -7.93 -0.15
N VAL A 54 2.91 -7.42 -1.15
CA VAL A 54 3.91 -6.37 -0.97
C VAL A 54 3.57 -5.20 -1.87
N LEU A 55 3.48 -4.01 -1.30
CA LEU A 55 3.43 -2.76 -2.05
C LEU A 55 4.78 -2.10 -1.98
N THR A 56 5.31 -1.68 -3.12
CA THR A 56 6.49 -0.85 -3.19
C THR A 56 6.06 0.49 -3.79
N GLU A 57 6.19 1.55 -3.01
CA GLU A 57 5.70 2.87 -3.40
C GLU A 57 6.86 3.86 -3.40
N PHE A 58 6.89 4.73 -4.40
CA PHE A 58 7.92 5.76 -4.52
C PHE A 58 7.25 7.12 -4.33
N TRP A 59 7.73 7.85 -3.32
CA TRP A 59 7.18 9.14 -2.91
C TRP A 59 8.27 10.23 -2.91
N ASP A 60 7.86 11.48 -3.07
CA ASP A 60 8.80 12.60 -3.01
C ASP A 60 9.45 12.70 -1.62
N SER A 61 8.70 12.34 -0.56
CA SER A 61 9.19 12.35 0.81
C SER A 61 8.41 11.37 1.68
N LYS A 62 8.99 11.00 2.82
CA LYS A 62 8.30 10.21 3.85
C LYS A 62 7.05 10.94 4.34
N GLU A 63 7.15 12.24 4.55
CA GLU A 63 6.07 13.06 5.10
C GLU A 63 4.85 13.06 4.18
N GLU A 64 5.04 13.08 2.87
CA GLU A 64 3.93 13.03 1.93
C GLU A 64 3.21 11.69 1.96
N HIS A 65 3.94 10.59 2.10
CA HIS A 65 3.31 9.29 2.31
C HIS A 65 2.54 9.26 3.63
N GLN A 66 3.10 9.79 4.71
CA GLN A 66 2.43 9.81 6.01
C GLN A 66 1.14 10.63 5.96
N THR A 67 1.15 11.77 5.26
CA THR A 67 -0.04 12.59 5.05
C THR A 67 -1.12 11.80 4.28
N TYR A 68 -0.72 11.10 3.23
CA TYR A 68 -1.61 10.24 2.47
C TYR A 68 -2.21 9.14 3.34
N PHE A 69 -1.38 8.44 4.12
CA PHE A 69 -1.86 7.32 4.93
C PHE A 69 -2.79 7.77 6.04
N GLN A 70 -2.51 8.93 6.64
CA GLN A 70 -3.42 9.55 7.60
C GLN A 70 -4.77 9.84 6.96
N TRP A 71 -4.78 10.36 5.74
CA TRP A 71 -6.02 10.59 5.00
C TRP A 71 -6.79 9.27 4.76
N ARG A 72 -6.09 8.18 4.40
CA ARG A 72 -6.74 6.87 4.25
C ARG A 72 -7.42 6.43 5.54
N GLN A 73 -6.80 6.69 6.67
CA GLN A 73 -7.32 6.29 7.98
C GLN A 73 -8.51 7.15 8.44
N GLU A 74 -8.48 8.44 8.16
CA GLU A 74 -9.39 9.40 8.79
C GLU A 74 -10.34 10.11 7.83
N GLY A 75 -9.95 10.32 6.58
CA GLY A 75 -10.69 11.18 5.66
C GLY A 75 -11.12 10.55 4.35
N ASP A 76 -10.72 9.32 4.07
CA ASP A 76 -11.04 8.63 2.81
C ASP A 76 -12.52 8.21 2.79
N PRO A 77 -13.35 8.83 1.93
CA PRO A 77 -14.78 8.51 1.89
C PRO A 77 -15.06 7.10 1.35
N SER A 78 -14.09 6.47 0.65
CA SER A 78 -14.27 5.11 0.14
C SER A 78 -14.21 4.04 1.22
N GLY A 79 -13.54 4.34 2.35
CA GLY A 79 -13.38 3.39 3.43
C GLY A 79 -12.53 2.18 3.07
N LEU A 80 -11.57 2.34 2.15
CA LEU A 80 -10.75 1.21 1.65
C LEU A 80 -10.11 0.40 2.77
N LEU A 81 -9.49 1.07 3.75
CA LEU A 81 -8.80 0.35 4.84
C LEU A 81 -9.77 -0.47 5.68
N GLY A 82 -10.98 0.04 5.88
CA GLY A 82 -12.03 -0.70 6.59
C GLY A 82 -12.51 -1.93 5.83
N GLU A 83 -12.50 -1.89 4.50
CA GLU A 83 -12.84 -3.04 3.68
C GLU A 83 -11.72 -4.07 3.60
N LEU A 84 -10.46 -3.61 3.66
CA LEU A 84 -9.28 -4.50 3.65
C LEU A 84 -9.10 -5.24 4.97
N GLY A 85 -9.36 -4.56 6.09
CA GLY A 85 -9.10 -5.10 7.44
C GLY A 85 -9.58 -6.51 7.69
N PRO A 86 -10.86 -6.86 7.37
CA PRO A 86 -11.38 -8.21 7.61
C PRO A 86 -10.66 -9.32 6.84
N HIS A 87 -9.91 -8.99 5.79
CA HIS A 87 -9.17 -9.97 5.00
C HIS A 87 -7.73 -10.15 5.46
N MET A 88 -7.27 -9.33 6.40
CA MET A 88 -5.89 -9.38 6.88
C MET A 88 -5.72 -10.37 8.02
N ALA A 89 -4.54 -11.01 8.08
CA ALA A 89 -4.19 -11.93 9.15
C ALA A 89 -3.42 -11.24 10.29
N GLY A 90 -3.08 -9.96 10.12
CA GLY A 90 -2.36 -9.18 11.12
C GLY A 90 -2.15 -7.76 10.63
N ASP A 91 -1.46 -6.96 11.43
CA ASP A 91 -1.17 -5.58 11.08
C ASP A 91 -0.13 -5.51 9.95
N PRO A 92 -0.26 -4.55 9.03
CA PRO A 92 0.74 -4.36 7.98
C PRO A 92 2.06 -3.87 8.58
N LYS A 93 3.16 -4.26 7.93
CA LYS A 93 4.48 -3.78 8.28
C LYS A 93 4.93 -2.75 7.25
N PHE A 94 5.29 -1.56 7.72
CA PHE A 94 5.79 -0.49 6.87
C PHE A 94 7.28 -0.28 7.08
N THR A 95 7.99 -0.10 5.98
CA THR A 95 9.37 0.35 5.98
C THR A 95 9.46 1.60 5.10
N TRP A 96 10.02 2.68 5.65
CA TRP A 96 10.33 3.89 4.90
C TRP A 96 11.84 3.95 4.73
N ALA A 97 12.32 4.08 3.50
CA ALA A 97 13.74 4.16 3.23
C ALA A 97 14.02 5.32 2.28
N GLU A 98 15.01 6.13 2.60
CA GLU A 98 15.45 7.22 1.74
C GLU A 98 16.27 6.66 0.60
N ILE A 99 15.92 7.05 -0.63
CA ILE A 99 16.67 6.62 -1.80
C ILE A 99 17.98 7.40 -1.84
N LYS A 100 19.10 6.69 -1.74
CA LYS A 100 20.43 7.29 -1.77
C LYS A 100 20.98 7.44 -3.19
N LYS A 101 20.64 6.50 -4.06
CA LYS A 101 21.06 6.54 -5.45
C LYS A 101 20.25 5.56 -6.30
N THR A 102 19.92 6.00 -7.50
CA THR A 102 19.30 5.16 -8.53
C THR A 102 20.34 4.88 -9.60
N TYR A 103 20.53 3.62 -9.92
CA TYR A 103 21.52 3.19 -10.93
C TYR A 103 20.87 2.93 -12.28
#